data_032dec7d7624199215fb9729ebf8ce4e
#
_entry.id   032dec7d7624199215fb9729ebf8ce4e
#
_cell.length_a   1.000
_cell.length_b   1.000
_cell.length_c   1.000
_cell.angle_alpha   90.00
_cell.angle_beta   90.00
_cell.angle_gamma   90.00
#
_symmetry.space_group_name_H-M   'P 1'
#
loop_
_entity.id
_entity.type
_entity.pdbx_description
1 polymer ?
#
loop_
_entity_poly.entity_id
_entity_poly.type
_entity_poly.pdbx_seq_one_letter_code
_entity_poly.pdbx_strand_id
1 'polypeptide(L)'
;CVCCLIMVNYRQPVNSLGQAANIGQGNLLERVSILETRKRILVADASEEFRRVFTGALEEESGLELAAETGDGQETVRLAKELSPDIVVMDFVLARMDGLEVLSELAALPGRPRVLVLSSFARGNMAELAAAHGADYYMMKPCKLSAVMERIRQLAGQPQSGGEEPGRLSGESQNLESTVTSIIHEIGVPAHIKGYQYLREAIIIAVGDMDVINAVTKILYPEVAKRFGTTASRVERAIRHAIEVAWDRGDV
;
A
#
# COMPACT_ATOMS: atom_id res chain seq x y z
N CYS A 1 42.72 4.89 9.23
CA CYS A 1 42.78 4.10 10.45
C CYS A 1 41.54 4.35 11.28
N VAL A 2 40.73 3.34 11.41
CA VAL A 2 39.36 3.38 11.99
C VAL A 2 39.33 3.72 13.51
N CYS A 3 40.49 3.77 14.17
CA CYS A 3 40.58 4.04 15.62
C CYS A 3 40.56 5.53 16.01
N CYS A 4 40.69 6.49 15.07
CA CYS A 4 40.74 7.92 15.42
C CYS A 4 39.36 8.63 15.43
N LEU A 5 38.30 8.01 14.95
CA LEU A 5 36.95 8.62 14.86
C LEU A 5 36.06 8.38 16.10
N ILE A 6 36.51 7.57 17.05
CA ILE A 6 35.72 7.20 18.25
C ILE A 6 36.08 8.07 19.48
N MET A 7 37.10 8.88 19.41
CA MET A 7 37.65 9.59 20.58
C MET A 7 37.32 11.11 20.67
N VAL A 8 36.41 11.64 19.87
CA VAL A 8 36.19 13.12 19.84
C VAL A 8 34.89 13.58 20.51
N ASN A 9 34.08 12.72 21.07
CA ASN A 9 32.84 13.16 21.74
C ASN A 9 32.66 12.64 23.16
N TYR A 10 33.70 12.75 24.02
CA TYR A 10 33.53 12.53 25.45
C TYR A 10 34.18 13.68 26.24
N ARG A 11 33.48 14.80 26.39
CA ARG A 11 33.69 15.76 27.48
C ARG A 11 32.36 16.01 28.17
N GLN A 12 32.12 15.27 29.26
CA GLN A 12 31.16 15.61 30.30
C GLN A 12 31.94 16.17 31.49
N PRO A 13 31.46 17.24 32.13
CA PRO A 13 32.07 17.74 33.37
C PRO A 13 31.71 16.86 34.57
N VAL A 14 32.73 16.48 35.32
CA VAL A 14 32.60 15.83 36.62
C VAL A 14 32.04 16.81 37.64
N ASN A 15 30.94 16.48 38.32
CA ASN A 15 30.71 16.94 39.69
C ASN A 15 29.94 15.90 40.52
N SER A 16 30.68 15.41 41.48
CA SER A 16 30.41 15.08 42.89
C SER A 16 29.24 14.14 43.31
N LEU A 17 29.70 13.05 43.95
CA LEU A 17 29.18 12.42 45.16
C LEU A 17 27.93 11.55 45.08
N GLY A 18 28.21 10.24 45.16
CA GLY A 18 27.59 9.33 46.15
C GLY A 18 26.28 8.70 45.78
N GLN A 19 26.32 7.52 45.18
CA GLN A 19 25.67 6.32 45.73
C GLN A 19 25.77 5.18 44.68
N ALA A 20 26.50 4.15 45.06
CA ALA A 20 26.54 2.90 44.30
C ALA A 20 25.16 2.21 44.38
N ALA A 21 24.45 2.18 43.26
CA ALA A 21 23.33 1.28 43.08
C ALA A 21 23.66 0.34 41.91
N ASN A 22 23.67 -0.91 42.25
CA ASN A 22 23.87 -2.13 41.46
C ASN A 22 22.98 -2.11 40.20
N ILE A 23 23.52 -1.70 39.06
CA ILE A 23 22.83 -1.80 37.77
C ILE A 23 23.39 -3.08 37.14
N GLY A 24 22.50 -4.09 37.07
CA GLY A 24 22.75 -5.35 36.44
C GLY A 24 23.40 -5.21 35.06
N GLN A 25 24.36 -6.08 34.80
CA GLN A 25 25.01 -6.29 33.49
C GLN A 25 23.95 -6.70 32.44
N GLY A 26 23.19 -5.75 31.94
CA GLY A 26 22.42 -5.89 30.72
C GLY A 26 23.40 -5.87 29.55
N ASN A 27 23.36 -6.90 28.76
CA ASN A 27 24.24 -7.26 27.68
C ASN A 27 24.48 -6.05 26.76
N LEU A 28 25.73 -5.59 26.61
CA LEU A 28 26.13 -4.50 25.71
C LEU A 28 25.74 -4.76 24.24
N LEU A 29 25.55 -6.05 23.89
CA LEU A 29 25.08 -6.50 22.59
C LEU A 29 23.60 -6.22 22.35
N GLU A 30 22.73 -6.16 23.37
CA GLU A 30 21.34 -5.76 23.24
C GLU A 30 21.18 -4.25 22.99
N ARG A 31 22.09 -3.42 23.51
CA ARG A 31 22.04 -1.96 23.27
C ARG A 31 22.58 -1.54 21.91
N VAL A 32 23.36 -2.39 21.23
CA VAL A 32 23.84 -2.15 19.85
C VAL A 32 22.80 -2.60 18.82
N SER A 33 21.86 -3.49 19.19
CA SER A 33 20.75 -3.94 18.30
C SER A 33 19.61 -2.92 18.16
N ILE A 34 19.61 -1.82 18.91
CA ILE A 34 18.53 -0.80 18.91
C ILE A 34 18.92 0.43 18.07
N LEU A 35 20.00 0.40 17.33
CA LEU A 35 20.21 1.27 16.19
C LEU A 35 19.56 0.63 14.95
N GLU A 36 18.27 0.34 15.00
CA GLU A 36 17.49 0.16 13.78
C GLU A 36 17.60 1.48 13.01
N THR A 37 18.40 1.47 11.95
CA THR A 37 18.51 2.59 11.03
C THR A 37 17.12 2.81 10.45
N ARG A 38 16.50 3.96 10.81
CA ARG A 38 15.18 4.33 10.29
C ARG A 38 15.22 4.28 8.78
N LYS A 39 14.18 3.72 8.18
CA LYS A 39 14.03 3.67 6.74
C LYS A 39 13.65 5.04 6.20
N ARG A 40 14.42 5.53 5.25
CA ARG A 40 14.28 6.86 4.67
C ARG A 40 13.27 6.86 3.55
N ILE A 41 12.23 7.68 3.69
CA ILE A 41 11.10 7.74 2.76
C ILE A 41 11.14 9.07 1.99
N LEU A 42 11.08 8.99 0.67
CA LEU A 42 10.84 10.13 -0.21
C LEU A 42 9.38 10.12 -0.65
N VAL A 43 8.67 11.25 -0.49
CA VAL A 43 7.26 11.38 -0.87
C VAL A 43 7.12 12.28 -2.09
N ALA A 44 6.46 11.80 -3.14
CA ALA A 44 6.25 12.52 -4.39
C ALA A 44 4.77 12.54 -4.77
N ASP A 45 4.08 13.64 -4.53
CA ASP A 45 2.65 13.81 -4.83
C ASP A 45 2.35 15.27 -5.17
N ALA A 46 1.60 15.54 -6.23
CA ALA A 46 1.24 16.90 -6.64
C ALA A 46 0.36 17.62 -5.59
N SER A 47 -0.42 16.87 -4.79
CA SER A 47 -1.27 17.42 -3.75
C SER A 47 -0.47 17.75 -2.49
N GLU A 48 -0.32 19.05 -2.19
CA GLU A 48 0.30 19.52 -0.95
C GLU A 48 -0.45 19.05 0.29
N GLU A 49 -1.78 19.01 0.22
CA GLU A 49 -2.62 18.53 1.31
C GLU A 49 -2.35 17.06 1.63
N PHE A 50 -2.27 16.22 0.57
CA PHE A 50 -1.92 14.80 0.74
C PHE A 50 -0.53 14.66 1.37
N ARG A 51 0.48 15.37 0.87
CA ARG A 51 1.83 15.31 1.43
C ARG A 51 1.84 15.67 2.91
N ARG A 52 1.17 16.76 3.31
CA ARG A 52 1.07 17.20 4.71
C ARG A 52 0.44 16.13 5.62
N VAL A 53 -0.67 15.53 5.20
CA VAL A 53 -1.36 14.47 5.98
C VAL A 53 -0.47 13.22 6.05
N PHE A 54 0.15 12.86 4.95
CA PHE A 54 0.98 11.67 4.86
C PHE A 54 2.26 11.80 5.71
N THR A 55 2.95 12.94 5.63
CA THR A 55 4.18 13.20 6.41
C THR A 55 3.89 13.24 7.91
N GLY A 56 2.76 13.83 8.33
CA GLY A 56 2.33 13.78 9.72
C GLY A 56 2.13 12.36 10.24
N ALA A 57 1.53 11.48 9.46
CA ALA A 57 1.39 10.07 9.85
C ALA A 57 2.72 9.30 9.82
N LEU A 58 3.64 9.68 8.94
CA LEU A 58 4.96 9.07 8.88
C LEU A 58 5.80 9.40 10.14
N GLU A 59 5.67 10.61 10.69
CA GLU A 59 6.36 11.03 11.92
C GLU A 59 5.95 10.22 13.15
N GLU A 60 4.73 9.64 13.15
CA GLU A 60 4.25 8.76 14.22
C GLU A 60 4.89 7.36 14.17
N GLU A 61 5.56 7.00 13.07
CA GLU A 61 6.17 5.67 12.85
C GLU A 61 7.64 5.65 13.31
N SER A 62 7.92 4.92 14.38
CA SER A 62 9.25 4.91 15.01
C SER A 62 10.41 4.39 14.15
N GLY A 63 10.10 3.55 13.15
CA GLY A 63 11.08 2.91 12.25
C GLY A 63 11.23 3.60 10.90
N LEU A 64 10.52 4.70 10.64
CA LEU A 64 10.51 5.42 9.38
C LEU A 64 10.98 6.87 9.58
N GLU A 65 11.52 7.47 8.54
CA GLU A 65 12.01 8.84 8.52
C GLU A 65 11.71 9.49 7.18
N LEU A 66 11.13 10.69 7.20
CA LEU A 66 10.96 11.48 5.99
C LEU A 66 12.32 12.00 5.52
N ALA A 67 12.76 11.57 4.33
CA ALA A 67 13.97 12.09 3.71
C ALA A 67 13.72 13.43 2.99
N ALA A 68 12.63 13.51 2.23
CA ALA A 68 12.16 14.73 1.57
C ALA A 68 10.73 14.52 1.02
N GLU A 69 10.08 15.62 0.63
CA GLU A 69 8.82 15.62 -0.11
C GLU A 69 8.85 16.57 -1.30
N THR A 70 8.13 16.24 -2.37
CA THR A 70 8.00 17.08 -3.55
C THR A 70 6.71 16.82 -4.31
N GLY A 71 6.23 17.75 -5.13
CA GLY A 71 5.13 17.58 -6.08
C GLY A 71 5.60 17.39 -7.53
N ASP A 72 6.89 17.20 -7.75
CA ASP A 72 7.54 17.30 -9.05
C ASP A 72 8.36 16.07 -9.39
N GLY A 73 8.15 15.49 -10.58
CA GLY A 73 8.81 14.27 -11.03
C GLY A 73 10.31 14.44 -11.25
N GLN A 74 10.76 15.55 -11.83
CA GLN A 74 12.19 15.80 -12.04
C GLN A 74 12.91 15.97 -10.70
N GLU A 75 12.27 16.68 -9.78
CA GLU A 75 12.78 16.89 -8.43
C GLU A 75 12.82 15.56 -7.65
N THR A 76 11.83 14.68 -7.87
CA THR A 76 11.82 13.33 -7.27
C THR A 76 13.06 12.55 -7.66
N VAL A 77 13.40 12.51 -8.94
CA VAL A 77 14.60 11.81 -9.43
C VAL A 77 15.88 12.44 -8.87
N ARG A 78 15.95 13.77 -8.83
CA ARG A 78 17.11 14.50 -8.27
C ARG A 78 17.30 14.15 -6.78
N LEU A 79 16.24 14.28 -5.99
CA LEU A 79 16.26 13.96 -4.56
C LEU A 79 16.59 12.49 -4.29
N ALA A 80 16.08 11.57 -5.11
CA ALA A 80 16.41 10.15 -4.98
C ALA A 80 17.91 9.89 -5.21
N LYS A 81 18.52 10.55 -6.20
CA LYS A 81 19.98 10.48 -6.46
C LYS A 81 20.81 11.05 -5.30
N GLU A 82 20.38 12.17 -4.73
CA GLU A 82 21.14 12.88 -3.67
C GLU A 82 20.97 12.21 -2.30
N LEU A 83 19.75 11.81 -1.98
CA LEU A 83 19.42 11.36 -0.63
C LEU A 83 19.48 9.84 -0.48
N SER A 84 19.47 9.08 -1.57
CA SER A 84 19.43 7.61 -1.56
C SER A 84 18.38 7.06 -0.59
N PRO A 85 17.07 7.36 -0.78
CA PRO A 85 16.02 6.88 0.10
C PRO A 85 15.87 5.36 -0.02
N ASP A 86 15.41 4.71 1.04
CA ASP A 86 15.08 3.28 1.01
C ASP A 86 13.79 3.03 0.22
N ILE A 87 12.81 3.94 0.38
CA ILE A 87 11.48 3.82 -0.24
C ILE A 87 11.08 5.16 -0.85
N VAL A 88 10.49 5.11 -2.04
CA VAL A 88 9.79 6.23 -2.68
C VAL A 88 8.30 5.94 -2.70
N VAL A 89 7.49 6.83 -2.15
CA VAL A 89 6.03 6.80 -2.26
C VAL A 89 5.63 7.89 -3.24
N MET A 90 5.03 7.52 -4.37
CA MET A 90 4.77 8.48 -5.44
C MET A 90 3.39 8.34 -6.08
N ASP A 91 2.83 9.45 -6.55
CA ASP A 91 1.70 9.44 -7.49
C ASP A 91 2.21 9.35 -8.93
N PHE A 92 1.37 8.90 -9.85
CA PHE A 92 1.63 8.97 -11.29
C PHE A 92 1.56 10.40 -11.83
N VAL A 93 0.71 11.24 -11.24
CA VAL A 93 0.52 12.62 -11.68
C VAL A 93 1.45 13.53 -10.92
N LEU A 94 2.58 13.81 -11.52
CA LEU A 94 3.58 14.75 -11.01
C LEU A 94 3.77 15.92 -11.97
N ALA A 95 4.29 17.02 -11.46
CA ALA A 95 4.66 18.15 -12.32
C ALA A 95 5.95 17.80 -13.11
N ARG A 96 6.09 18.35 -14.30
CA ARG A 96 7.27 18.35 -15.19
C ARG A 96 7.72 17.00 -15.75
N MET A 97 7.48 15.87 -15.05
CA MET A 97 7.86 14.53 -15.48
C MET A 97 6.78 13.56 -15.05
N ASP A 98 6.31 12.69 -15.95
CA ASP A 98 5.26 11.73 -15.63
C ASP A 98 5.78 10.56 -14.76
N GLY A 99 4.84 9.87 -14.10
CA GLY A 99 5.17 8.82 -13.15
C GLY A 99 5.90 7.62 -13.76
N LEU A 100 5.64 7.27 -15.01
CA LEU A 100 6.32 6.15 -15.69
C LEU A 100 7.77 6.49 -16.00
N GLU A 101 8.03 7.73 -16.41
CA GLU A 101 9.38 8.21 -16.66
C GLU A 101 10.17 8.26 -15.34
N VAL A 102 9.54 8.79 -14.25
CA VAL A 102 10.13 8.76 -12.91
C VAL A 102 10.48 7.34 -12.47
N LEU A 103 9.55 6.39 -12.63
CA LEU A 103 9.80 4.98 -12.29
C LEU A 103 11.00 4.40 -13.03
N SER A 104 11.10 4.66 -14.33
CA SER A 104 12.20 4.18 -15.17
C SER A 104 13.55 4.76 -14.72
N GLU A 105 13.60 6.06 -14.39
CA GLU A 105 14.80 6.72 -13.85
C GLU A 105 15.19 6.15 -12.48
N LEU A 106 14.22 5.94 -11.57
CA LEU A 106 14.46 5.35 -10.25
C LEU A 106 14.95 3.90 -10.36
N ALA A 107 14.41 3.12 -11.30
CA ALA A 107 14.82 1.73 -11.54
C ALA A 107 16.27 1.62 -12.02
N ALA A 108 16.78 2.64 -12.73
CA ALA A 108 18.14 2.69 -13.24
C ALA A 108 19.19 3.14 -12.20
N LEU A 109 18.77 3.57 -11.00
CA LEU A 109 19.69 4.07 -9.97
C LEU A 109 20.56 2.94 -9.36
N PRO A 110 21.84 3.19 -9.11
CA PRO A 110 22.65 2.34 -8.22
C PRO A 110 22.03 2.38 -6.81
N GLY A 111 21.68 1.22 -6.27
CA GLY A 111 20.95 1.18 -4.98
C GLY A 111 19.49 1.61 -5.11
N ARG A 112 18.83 1.12 -6.18
CA ARG A 112 17.42 1.36 -6.48
C ARG A 112 16.54 1.35 -5.22
N PRO A 113 15.77 2.41 -4.94
CA PRO A 113 14.80 2.41 -3.85
C PRO A 113 13.64 1.46 -4.15
N ARG A 114 12.93 1.00 -3.11
CA ARG A 114 11.63 0.38 -3.29
C ARG A 114 10.60 1.45 -3.64
N VAL A 115 9.71 1.16 -4.58
CA VAL A 115 8.75 2.16 -5.04
C VAL A 115 7.31 1.69 -4.81
N LEU A 116 6.58 2.46 -4.00
CA LEU A 116 5.13 2.34 -3.80
C LEU A 116 4.42 3.43 -4.61
N VAL A 117 3.63 3.03 -5.58
CA VAL A 117 2.81 3.93 -6.38
C VAL A 117 1.40 4.05 -5.78
N LEU A 118 0.96 5.28 -5.55
CA LEU A 118 -0.42 5.63 -5.15
C LEU A 118 -1.07 6.40 -6.30
N SER A 119 -2.13 5.88 -6.90
CA SER A 119 -2.72 6.54 -8.08
C SER A 119 -4.24 6.58 -8.05
N SER A 120 -4.79 7.68 -8.56
CA SER A 120 -6.24 7.83 -8.80
C SER A 120 -6.69 7.21 -10.13
N PHE A 121 -5.77 6.68 -10.94
CA PHE A 121 -6.10 6.06 -12.21
C PHE A 121 -6.49 4.59 -12.05
N ALA A 122 -7.77 4.32 -12.34
CA ALA A 122 -8.37 2.97 -12.31
C ALA A 122 -8.38 2.29 -13.70
N ARG A 123 -7.71 2.86 -14.72
CA ARG A 123 -7.84 2.36 -16.10
C ARG A 123 -6.87 1.24 -16.41
N GLY A 124 -7.43 0.11 -16.86
CA GLY A 124 -6.74 -0.96 -17.59
C GLY A 124 -5.55 -1.55 -16.83
N ASN A 125 -4.44 -1.69 -17.53
CA ASN A 125 -3.21 -2.33 -17.08
C ASN A 125 -2.20 -1.39 -16.38
N MET A 126 -2.67 -0.31 -15.73
CA MET A 126 -1.75 0.67 -15.11
C MET A 126 -0.86 0.05 -14.02
N ALA A 127 -1.38 -0.90 -13.25
CA ALA A 127 -0.58 -1.62 -12.25
C ALA A 127 0.51 -2.49 -12.90
N GLU A 128 0.18 -3.19 -14.00
CA GLU A 128 1.15 -3.98 -14.77
C GLU A 128 2.20 -3.09 -15.43
N LEU A 129 1.77 -1.94 -15.96
CA LEU A 129 2.65 -0.98 -16.59
C LEU A 129 3.60 -0.36 -15.54
N ALA A 130 3.09 0.00 -14.37
CA ALA A 130 3.91 0.47 -13.26
C ALA A 130 4.95 -0.59 -12.83
N ALA A 131 4.52 -1.84 -12.69
CA ALA A 131 5.43 -2.94 -12.34
C ALA A 131 6.49 -3.16 -13.41
N ALA A 132 6.14 -3.11 -14.70
CA ALA A 132 7.08 -3.21 -15.81
C ALA A 132 8.14 -2.09 -15.82
N HIS A 133 7.77 -0.89 -15.31
CA HIS A 133 8.67 0.26 -15.17
C HIS A 133 9.39 0.32 -13.81
N GLY A 134 9.18 -0.68 -12.94
CA GLY A 134 9.95 -0.80 -11.71
C GLY A 134 9.21 -0.40 -10.43
N ALA A 135 7.88 -0.33 -10.41
CA ALA A 135 7.14 -0.23 -9.15
C ALA A 135 7.18 -1.57 -8.40
N ASP A 136 7.44 -1.53 -7.10
CA ASP A 136 7.39 -2.70 -6.23
C ASP A 136 5.98 -2.96 -5.71
N TYR A 137 5.16 -1.91 -5.60
CA TYR A 137 3.77 -2.01 -5.21
C TYR A 137 2.92 -0.89 -5.82
N TYR A 138 1.65 -1.18 -6.10
CA TYR A 138 0.67 -0.23 -6.64
C TYR A 138 -0.59 -0.24 -5.79
N MET A 139 -1.07 0.93 -5.39
CA MET A 139 -2.33 1.10 -4.66
C MET A 139 -3.19 2.17 -5.32
N MET A 140 -4.49 1.94 -5.33
CA MET A 140 -5.44 2.92 -5.84
C MET A 140 -5.90 3.88 -4.76
N LYS A 141 -5.98 5.17 -5.09
CA LYS A 141 -6.69 6.20 -4.34
C LYS A 141 -8.18 6.18 -4.69
N PRO A 142 -9.11 6.40 -3.71
CA PRO A 142 -8.84 6.68 -2.30
C PRO A 142 -8.42 5.41 -1.53
N CYS A 143 -7.40 5.52 -0.67
CA CYS A 143 -6.95 4.43 0.19
C CYS A 143 -6.80 4.91 1.64
N LYS A 144 -7.00 3.99 2.59
CA LYS A 144 -6.78 4.29 4.00
C LYS A 144 -5.29 4.50 4.26
N LEU A 145 -4.95 5.56 4.98
CA LEU A 145 -3.56 5.88 5.31
C LEU A 145 -2.88 4.74 6.09
N SER A 146 -3.62 4.06 6.99
CA SER A 146 -3.13 2.88 7.70
C SER A 146 -2.71 1.73 6.78
N ALA A 147 -3.43 1.52 5.66
CA ALA A 147 -3.07 0.51 4.68
C ALA A 147 -1.79 0.90 3.91
N VAL A 148 -1.61 2.19 3.62
CA VAL A 148 -0.37 2.69 2.99
C VAL A 148 0.82 2.50 3.92
N MET A 149 0.69 2.85 5.20
CA MET A 149 1.74 2.67 6.21
C MET A 149 2.11 1.18 6.39
N GLU A 150 1.13 0.30 6.36
CA GLU A 150 1.39 -1.15 6.42
C GLU A 150 2.22 -1.62 5.21
N ARG A 151 1.92 -1.15 3.99
CA ARG A 151 2.72 -1.49 2.81
C ARG A 151 4.14 -0.94 2.89
N ILE A 152 4.31 0.26 3.42
CA ILE A 152 5.64 0.84 3.64
C ILE A 152 6.43 -0.03 4.62
N ARG A 153 5.84 -0.47 5.75
CA ARG A 153 6.51 -1.38 6.69
C ARG A 153 6.92 -2.70 6.04
N GLN A 154 6.08 -3.27 5.18
CA GLN A 154 6.41 -4.48 4.41
C GLN A 154 7.57 -4.24 3.46
N LEU A 155 7.57 -3.13 2.71
CA LEU A 155 8.66 -2.76 1.82
C LEU A 155 9.95 -2.45 2.60
N ALA A 156 9.84 -1.92 3.81
CA ALA A 156 10.94 -1.66 4.72
C ALA A 156 11.59 -2.94 5.29
N GLY A 157 10.95 -4.10 5.11
CA GLY A 157 11.42 -5.36 5.68
C GLY A 157 11.24 -5.46 7.21
N GLN A 158 10.37 -4.61 7.81
CA GLN A 158 10.07 -4.66 9.23
C GLN A 158 9.13 -5.84 9.54
N PRO A 159 9.38 -6.63 10.60
CA PRO A 159 8.46 -7.68 11.01
C PRO A 159 7.12 -7.08 11.43
N GLN A 160 6.05 -7.67 10.94
CA GLN A 160 4.68 -7.26 11.28
C GLN A 160 4.43 -7.46 12.78
N SER A 161 4.01 -6.40 13.46
CA SER A 161 3.37 -6.53 14.76
C SER A 161 1.95 -7.05 14.57
N GLY A 162 1.80 -8.38 14.54
CA GLY A 162 0.54 -9.09 14.70
C GLY A 162 -0.46 -8.94 13.55
N GLY A 163 -0.39 -9.82 12.55
CA GLY A 163 -1.42 -9.98 11.53
C GLY A 163 -0.85 -10.65 10.28
N GLU A 164 -1.30 -11.82 10.00
CA GLU A 164 -1.15 -12.70 8.83
C GLU A 164 -0.22 -12.25 7.69
N GLU A 165 0.78 -13.08 7.39
CA GLU A 165 1.68 -12.94 6.22
C GLU A 165 0.88 -12.79 4.92
N PRO A 166 1.15 -11.76 4.09
CA PRO A 166 0.73 -11.80 2.70
C PRO A 166 1.76 -12.64 1.93
N GLY A 167 1.35 -13.87 1.61
CA GLY A 167 2.12 -14.78 0.77
C GLY A 167 2.52 -14.13 -0.56
N ARG A 168 3.70 -14.52 -1.04
CA ARG A 168 4.17 -14.42 -2.42
C ARG A 168 3.02 -14.65 -3.41
N LEU A 169 2.90 -13.81 -4.42
CA LEU A 169 2.26 -13.99 -5.76
C LEU A 169 1.33 -15.22 -6.03
N SER A 170 0.57 -15.63 -5.00
CA SER A 170 -0.50 -16.62 -5.11
C SER A 170 -1.80 -16.15 -4.46
N GLY A 171 -1.89 -14.84 -4.11
CA GLY A 171 -2.97 -14.25 -3.31
C GLY A 171 -3.89 -13.27 -4.06
N GLU A 172 -3.82 -13.16 -5.40
CA GLU A 172 -4.71 -12.25 -6.15
C GLU A 172 -6.19 -12.61 -5.94
N SER A 173 -6.53 -13.88 -5.84
CA SER A 173 -7.92 -14.31 -5.62
C SER A 173 -8.46 -13.94 -4.23
N GLN A 174 -7.67 -14.10 -3.16
CA GLN A 174 -8.15 -13.79 -1.80
C GLN A 174 -8.23 -12.28 -1.53
N ASN A 175 -7.31 -11.50 -2.09
CA ASN A 175 -7.37 -10.04 -1.99
C ASN A 175 -8.54 -9.48 -2.80
N LEU A 176 -8.80 -10.01 -3.99
CA LEU A 176 -9.93 -9.63 -4.84
C LEU A 176 -11.27 -9.95 -4.14
N GLU A 177 -11.43 -11.16 -3.58
CA GLU A 177 -12.64 -11.53 -2.85
C GLU A 177 -12.92 -10.65 -1.64
N SER A 178 -11.90 -10.32 -0.85
CA SER A 178 -12.04 -9.43 0.30
C SER A 178 -12.39 -8.01 -0.12
N THR A 179 -11.76 -7.51 -1.17
CA THR A 179 -12.03 -6.18 -1.74
C THR A 179 -13.45 -6.08 -2.28
N VAL A 180 -13.87 -7.05 -3.08
CA VAL A 180 -15.24 -7.13 -3.63
C VAL A 180 -16.27 -7.22 -2.50
N THR A 181 -15.99 -8.03 -1.47
CA THR A 181 -16.85 -8.17 -0.28
C THR A 181 -17.02 -6.83 0.45
N SER A 182 -15.92 -6.09 0.66
CA SER A 182 -15.95 -4.77 1.30
C SER A 182 -16.77 -3.76 0.50
N ILE A 183 -16.58 -3.70 -0.82
CA ILE A 183 -17.30 -2.78 -1.70
C ILE A 183 -18.81 -3.10 -1.68
N ILE A 184 -19.21 -4.37 -1.80
CA ILE A 184 -20.62 -4.76 -1.78
C ILE A 184 -21.28 -4.43 -0.43
N HIS A 185 -20.53 -4.56 0.66
CA HIS A 185 -21.00 -4.19 2.00
C HIS A 185 -21.15 -2.66 2.13
N GLU A 186 -20.23 -1.88 1.58
CA GLU A 186 -20.25 -0.41 1.59
C GLU A 186 -21.44 0.14 0.79
N ILE A 187 -21.80 -0.49 -0.32
CA ILE A 187 -22.99 -0.17 -1.13
C ILE A 187 -24.30 -0.51 -0.38
N GLY A 188 -24.22 -1.24 0.74
CA GLY A 188 -25.41 -1.58 1.56
C GLY A 188 -26.13 -2.84 1.16
N VAL A 189 -25.54 -3.73 0.34
CA VAL A 189 -26.16 -5.03 -0.02
C VAL A 189 -26.15 -5.96 1.18
N PRO A 190 -27.31 -6.48 1.65
CA PRO A 190 -27.36 -7.35 2.82
C PRO A 190 -26.67 -8.70 2.56
N ALA A 191 -25.73 -9.09 3.43
CA ALA A 191 -24.95 -10.33 3.27
C ALA A 191 -25.78 -11.63 3.37
N HIS A 192 -26.98 -11.57 3.99
CA HIS A 192 -27.84 -12.74 4.21
C HIS A 192 -28.72 -13.12 3.00
N ILE A 193 -28.78 -12.31 1.95
CA ILE A 193 -29.56 -12.60 0.76
C ILE A 193 -28.73 -13.35 -0.29
N LYS A 194 -29.35 -14.27 -1.04
CA LYS A 194 -28.65 -15.04 -2.08
C LYS A 194 -28.06 -14.14 -3.17
N GLY A 195 -28.68 -13.01 -3.45
CA GLY A 195 -28.21 -12.04 -4.42
C GLY A 195 -26.85 -11.46 -4.09
N TYR A 196 -26.48 -11.33 -2.80
CA TYR A 196 -25.17 -10.94 -2.36
C TYR A 196 -24.07 -11.88 -2.87
N GLN A 197 -24.26 -13.20 -2.69
CA GLN A 197 -23.27 -14.19 -3.11
C GLN A 197 -23.13 -14.22 -4.64
N TYR A 198 -24.26 -14.13 -5.37
CA TYR A 198 -24.23 -14.10 -6.83
C TYR A 198 -23.60 -12.83 -7.37
N LEU A 199 -23.89 -11.68 -6.76
CA LEU A 199 -23.29 -10.40 -7.15
C LEU A 199 -21.77 -10.43 -6.92
N ARG A 200 -21.32 -10.91 -5.74
CA ARG A 200 -19.89 -11.05 -5.44
C ARG A 200 -19.18 -11.89 -6.49
N GLU A 201 -19.73 -13.06 -6.80
CA GLU A 201 -19.15 -13.98 -7.77
C GLU A 201 -19.16 -13.40 -9.19
N ALA A 202 -20.24 -12.73 -9.57
CA ALA A 202 -20.33 -12.07 -10.87
C ALA A 202 -19.25 -10.98 -11.04
N ILE A 203 -18.97 -10.20 -9.98
CA ILE A 203 -17.91 -9.18 -10.01
C ILE A 203 -16.53 -9.86 -10.12
N ILE A 204 -16.27 -10.93 -9.37
CA ILE A 204 -14.99 -11.66 -9.43
C ILE A 204 -14.73 -12.21 -10.84
N ILE A 205 -15.76 -12.82 -11.47
CA ILE A 205 -15.64 -13.33 -12.84
C ILE A 205 -15.38 -12.16 -13.82
N ALA A 206 -16.10 -11.05 -13.67
CA ALA A 206 -15.98 -9.90 -14.56
C ALA A 206 -14.62 -9.18 -14.43
N VAL A 207 -14.00 -9.19 -13.25
CA VAL A 207 -12.65 -8.66 -13.05
C VAL A 207 -11.59 -9.56 -13.70
N GLY A 208 -11.79 -10.88 -13.67
CA GLY A 208 -10.90 -11.85 -14.34
C GLY A 208 -10.99 -11.84 -15.86
N ASP A 209 -12.17 -11.52 -16.42
CA ASP A 209 -12.44 -11.43 -17.84
C ASP A 209 -13.44 -10.30 -18.13
N MET A 210 -12.92 -9.15 -18.54
CA MET A 210 -13.74 -7.97 -18.82
C MET A 210 -14.69 -8.14 -20.02
N ASP A 211 -14.43 -9.07 -20.92
CA ASP A 211 -15.28 -9.31 -22.09
C ASP A 211 -16.64 -9.90 -21.71
N VAL A 212 -16.74 -10.56 -20.57
CA VAL A 212 -18.04 -11.10 -20.09
C VAL A 212 -19.05 -10.01 -19.74
N ILE A 213 -18.62 -8.78 -19.48
CA ILE A 213 -19.49 -7.61 -19.21
C ILE A 213 -20.31 -7.26 -20.46
N ASN A 214 -19.76 -7.48 -21.64
CA ASN A 214 -20.47 -7.24 -22.92
C ASN A 214 -21.56 -8.28 -23.20
N ALA A 215 -21.60 -9.38 -22.44
CA ALA A 215 -22.51 -10.50 -22.64
C ALA A 215 -23.10 -11.04 -21.30
N VAL A 216 -23.50 -10.14 -20.39
CA VAL A 216 -23.95 -10.44 -19.02
C VAL A 216 -25.00 -11.57 -18.98
N THR A 217 -26.06 -11.48 -19.78
CA THR A 217 -27.14 -12.49 -19.79
C THR A 217 -26.76 -13.77 -20.50
N LYS A 218 -25.83 -13.72 -21.47
CA LYS A 218 -25.42 -14.87 -22.27
C LYS A 218 -24.23 -15.63 -21.72
N ILE A 219 -23.35 -14.96 -20.99
CA ILE A 219 -22.11 -15.57 -20.47
C ILE A 219 -22.04 -15.45 -18.95
N LEU A 220 -22.10 -14.24 -18.38
CA LEU A 220 -21.85 -14.02 -16.95
C LEU A 220 -22.87 -14.72 -16.04
N TYR A 221 -24.17 -14.49 -16.24
CA TYR A 221 -25.21 -15.14 -15.43
C TYR A 221 -25.25 -16.67 -15.57
N PRO A 222 -25.08 -17.27 -16.74
CA PRO A 222 -24.91 -18.71 -16.87
C PRO A 222 -23.69 -19.27 -16.15
N GLU A 223 -22.55 -18.58 -16.15
CA GLU A 223 -21.35 -19.02 -15.46
C GLU A 223 -21.53 -18.97 -13.93
N VAL A 224 -22.09 -17.88 -13.40
CA VAL A 224 -22.49 -17.81 -11.98
C VAL A 224 -23.48 -18.90 -11.63
N ALA A 225 -24.49 -19.13 -12.47
CA ALA A 225 -25.51 -20.17 -12.26
C ALA A 225 -24.90 -21.57 -12.16
N LYS A 226 -23.90 -21.87 -12.98
CA LYS A 226 -23.17 -23.14 -12.97
C LYS A 226 -22.43 -23.34 -11.65
N ARG A 227 -21.74 -22.31 -11.13
CA ARG A 227 -21.00 -22.39 -9.85
C ARG A 227 -21.92 -22.64 -8.65
N PHE A 228 -23.13 -22.09 -8.68
CA PHE A 228 -24.08 -22.19 -7.58
C PHE A 228 -25.17 -23.25 -7.79
N GLY A 229 -25.11 -24.08 -8.84
CA GLY A 229 -26.07 -25.13 -9.13
C GLY A 229 -27.49 -24.60 -9.33
N THR A 230 -27.65 -23.45 -9.99
CA THR A 230 -28.95 -22.78 -10.21
C THR A 230 -29.17 -22.42 -11.70
N THR A 231 -30.14 -21.58 -12.00
CA THR A 231 -30.39 -21.10 -13.37
C THR A 231 -30.03 -19.64 -13.55
N ALA A 232 -29.63 -19.24 -14.76
CA ALA A 232 -29.26 -17.85 -15.09
C ALA A 232 -30.39 -16.86 -14.74
N SER A 233 -31.66 -17.22 -14.98
CA SER A 233 -32.79 -16.36 -14.63
C SER A 233 -32.99 -16.17 -13.12
N ARG A 234 -32.62 -17.16 -12.31
CA ARG A 234 -32.63 -17.00 -10.84
C ARG A 234 -31.47 -16.13 -10.34
N VAL A 235 -30.31 -16.26 -10.96
CA VAL A 235 -29.15 -15.40 -10.69
C VAL A 235 -29.51 -13.94 -11.00
N GLU A 236 -30.03 -13.68 -12.20
CA GLU A 236 -30.44 -12.34 -12.62
C GLU A 236 -31.45 -11.71 -11.63
N ARG A 237 -32.51 -12.45 -11.30
CA ARG A 237 -33.56 -11.97 -10.38
C ARG A 237 -32.98 -11.67 -8.98
N ALA A 238 -32.12 -12.56 -8.48
CA ALA A 238 -31.52 -12.39 -7.16
C ALA A 238 -30.54 -11.21 -7.09
N ILE A 239 -29.73 -10.99 -8.14
CA ILE A 239 -28.83 -9.83 -8.25
C ILE A 239 -29.64 -8.54 -8.35
N ARG A 240 -30.66 -8.49 -9.21
CA ARG A 240 -31.56 -7.34 -9.33
C ARG A 240 -32.19 -6.97 -7.98
N HIS A 241 -32.75 -7.95 -7.28
CA HIS A 241 -33.32 -7.71 -5.96
C HIS A 241 -32.27 -7.23 -4.94
N ALA A 242 -31.03 -7.75 -5.00
CA ALA A 242 -29.98 -7.29 -4.10
C ALA A 242 -29.61 -5.81 -4.34
N ILE A 243 -29.58 -5.38 -5.59
CA ILE A 243 -29.34 -3.99 -5.97
C ILE A 243 -30.52 -3.11 -5.55
N GLU A 244 -31.76 -3.52 -5.74
CA GLU A 244 -32.95 -2.79 -5.29
C GLU A 244 -32.95 -2.59 -3.79
N VAL A 245 -32.65 -3.63 -3.00
CA VAL A 245 -32.59 -3.54 -1.53
C VAL A 245 -31.45 -2.62 -1.08
N ALA A 246 -30.32 -2.60 -1.77
CA ALA A 246 -29.23 -1.70 -1.46
C ALA A 246 -29.63 -0.23 -1.76
N TRP A 247 -30.30 -0.02 -2.88
CA TRP A 247 -30.78 1.33 -3.28
C TRP A 247 -31.81 1.89 -2.31
N ASP A 248 -32.76 1.07 -1.86
CA ASP A 248 -33.80 1.49 -0.89
C ASP A 248 -33.26 1.78 0.52
N ARG A 249 -32.05 1.29 0.84
CA ARG A 249 -31.38 1.52 2.12
C ARG A 249 -30.33 2.63 2.08
N GLY A 250 -29.86 2.97 0.90
CA GLY A 250 -28.94 4.07 0.71
C GLY A 250 -29.70 5.39 0.78
N ASP A 251 -29.58 6.12 1.89
CA ASP A 251 -29.80 7.56 1.90
C ASP A 251 -28.66 8.18 1.06
N VAL A 252 -28.89 8.33 -0.23
CA VAL A 252 -28.06 9.12 -1.14
C VAL A 252 -28.81 10.38 -1.51
#